data_32849c87962b4fb34c8a97d374fe3e25
#
_entry.id   32849c87962b4fb34c8a97d374fe3e25
#
_cell.length_a   1.000
_cell.length_b   1.000
_cell.length_c   1.000
_cell.angle_alpha   90.00
_cell.angle_beta   90.00
_cell.angle_gamma   90.00
#
_symmetry.space_group_name_H-M   'P 1'
#
loop_
_entity.id
_entity.type
_entity.pdbx_description
1 polymer ?
#
loop_
_entity_poly.entity_id
_entity_poly.type
_entity_poly.pdbx_seq_one_letter_code
_entity_poly.pdbx_strand_id
1 'polypeptide(L)'
;MAIIDIKVPDIGDFKEVAIIELLVKPGDSVKAEQSLITVESDKASMEIPSSHAGVVKELKVALGDKVSEGTLILTLEVAGAAAGTSTSSVRTDAQPPARAEPVEAPRAATHTGTADLECDMLVLGAGPGGYSAAFRAADLGLKTVLVERYPTLGGVCLNVGCIPSKALLHVAAVMDEVKHFEALGVSFAEPVVDLGKLKAHKEKVIGKLTGGLAAMAKMRKVTVVQGTGEFADPFHLK
;
A
#
# COMPACT_ATOMS: atom_id res chain seq x y z
N MET A 1 8.52 -24.46 25.82
CA MET A 1 8.06 -24.34 24.42
C MET A 1 6.60 -24.00 24.47
N ALA A 2 6.20 -22.89 23.87
CA ALA A 2 4.81 -22.48 23.81
C ALA A 2 4.28 -22.79 22.39
N ILE A 3 3.03 -23.28 22.32
CA ILE A 3 2.35 -23.47 21.03
C ILE A 3 1.50 -22.22 20.80
N ILE A 4 1.65 -21.59 19.64
CA ILE A 4 0.91 -20.40 19.24
C ILE A 4 0.10 -20.73 17.99
N ASP A 5 -1.17 -20.36 18.03
CA ASP A 5 -2.09 -20.47 16.91
C ASP A 5 -1.95 -19.27 15.96
N ILE A 6 -1.63 -19.54 14.71
CA ILE A 6 -1.58 -18.53 13.66
C ILE A 6 -2.91 -18.54 12.91
N LYS A 7 -3.57 -17.39 12.90
CA LYS A 7 -4.88 -17.18 12.28
C LYS A 7 -4.78 -16.21 11.12
N VAL A 8 -5.76 -16.28 10.22
CA VAL A 8 -5.93 -15.31 9.14
C VAL A 8 -6.17 -13.93 9.76
N PRO A 9 -5.34 -12.92 9.44
CA PRO A 9 -5.56 -11.54 9.90
C PRO A 9 -6.78 -10.92 9.23
N ASP A 10 -7.08 -9.66 9.56
CA ASP A 10 -8.05 -8.86 8.84
C ASP A 10 -7.64 -8.75 7.36
N ILE A 11 -8.46 -9.31 6.48
CA ILE A 11 -8.29 -9.32 5.02
C ILE A 11 -9.20 -8.30 4.33
N GLY A 12 -9.76 -7.35 5.08
CA GLY A 12 -10.64 -6.31 4.58
C GLY A 12 -12.07 -6.79 4.29
N ASP A 13 -12.72 -6.25 3.26
CA ASP A 13 -14.13 -6.48 2.95
C ASP A 13 -14.46 -7.90 2.40
N PHE A 14 -13.50 -8.82 2.39
CA PHE A 14 -13.68 -10.18 1.88
C PHE A 14 -14.20 -11.11 2.96
N LYS A 15 -15.36 -11.72 2.72
CA LYS A 15 -15.98 -12.68 3.66
C LYS A 15 -15.30 -14.05 3.64
N GLU A 16 -14.86 -14.50 2.46
CA GLU A 16 -14.16 -15.76 2.25
C GLU A 16 -13.18 -15.62 1.09
N VAL A 17 -11.98 -16.19 1.23
CA VAL A 17 -10.95 -16.26 0.21
C VAL A 17 -10.45 -17.69 0.07
N ALA A 18 -10.08 -18.12 -1.14
CA ALA A 18 -9.57 -19.47 -1.38
C ALA A 18 -8.05 -19.52 -1.23
N ILE A 19 -7.52 -20.59 -0.64
CA ILE A 19 -6.08 -20.85 -0.55
C ILE A 19 -5.62 -21.41 -1.90
N ILE A 20 -4.72 -20.70 -2.57
CA ILE A 20 -4.16 -21.12 -3.87
C ILE A 20 -2.76 -21.70 -3.74
N GLU A 21 -2.03 -21.41 -2.66
CA GLU A 21 -0.69 -21.92 -2.44
C GLU A 21 -0.38 -22.07 -0.94
N LEU A 22 0.35 -23.13 -0.59
CA LEU A 22 0.92 -23.36 0.74
C LEU A 22 2.43 -23.23 0.65
N LEU A 23 2.99 -22.22 1.31
CA LEU A 23 4.42 -21.88 1.23
C LEU A 23 5.27 -22.57 2.30
N VAL A 24 4.62 -23.25 3.27
CA VAL A 24 5.28 -23.93 4.39
C VAL A 24 4.69 -25.32 4.61
N LYS A 25 5.49 -26.20 5.25
CA LYS A 25 5.12 -27.59 5.60
C LYS A 25 5.34 -27.82 7.09
N PRO A 26 4.66 -28.81 7.69
CA PRO A 26 4.98 -29.24 9.05
C PRO A 26 6.47 -29.59 9.19
N GLY A 27 7.13 -29.05 10.20
CA GLY A 27 8.56 -29.17 10.46
C GLY A 27 9.42 -28.01 9.93
N ASP A 28 8.88 -27.12 9.11
CA ASP A 28 9.61 -25.96 8.60
C ASP A 28 9.84 -24.92 9.71
N SER A 29 11.01 -24.30 9.70
CA SER A 29 11.31 -23.15 10.55
C SER A 29 10.90 -21.87 9.81
N VAL A 30 10.00 -21.09 10.40
CA VAL A 30 9.51 -19.83 9.86
C VAL A 30 9.96 -18.66 10.70
N LYS A 31 10.22 -17.54 10.04
CA LYS A 31 10.53 -16.27 10.68
C LYS A 31 9.24 -15.45 10.84
N ALA A 32 9.26 -14.47 11.75
CA ALA A 32 8.20 -13.48 11.79
C ALA A 32 8.13 -12.74 10.43
N GLU A 33 6.93 -12.42 9.97
CA GLU A 33 6.63 -11.78 8.66
C GLU A 33 6.94 -12.66 7.42
N GLN A 34 7.31 -13.92 7.60
CA GLN A 34 7.47 -14.86 6.49
C GLN A 34 6.11 -15.34 5.99
N SER A 35 5.88 -15.30 4.67
CA SER A 35 4.64 -15.76 4.05
C SER A 35 4.40 -17.25 4.30
N LEU A 36 3.18 -17.59 4.72
CA LEU A 36 2.77 -18.95 5.08
C LEU A 36 1.88 -19.58 4.00
N ILE A 37 0.92 -18.82 3.52
CA ILE A 37 -0.04 -19.23 2.50
C ILE A 37 -0.32 -18.07 1.56
N THR A 38 -0.71 -18.38 0.31
CA THR A 38 -1.27 -17.41 -0.62
C THR A 38 -2.76 -17.66 -0.77
N VAL A 39 -3.55 -16.62 -0.60
CA VAL A 39 -5.01 -16.66 -0.77
C VAL A 39 -5.43 -15.80 -1.95
N GLU A 40 -6.50 -16.17 -2.62
CA GLU A 40 -7.04 -15.45 -3.78
C GLU A 40 -8.48 -15.01 -3.50
N SER A 41 -8.72 -13.74 -3.80
CA SER A 41 -10.06 -13.14 -3.82
C SER A 41 -10.44 -12.80 -5.26
N ASP A 42 -11.68 -12.40 -5.50
CA ASP A 42 -12.18 -11.97 -6.83
C ASP A 42 -11.38 -10.82 -7.46
N LYS A 43 -10.53 -10.14 -6.69
CA LYS A 43 -9.82 -8.93 -7.12
C LYS A 43 -8.31 -8.99 -7.01
N ALA A 44 -7.77 -9.83 -6.14
CA ALA A 44 -6.32 -9.91 -5.91
C ALA A 44 -5.93 -11.21 -5.19
N SER A 45 -4.70 -11.66 -5.40
CA SER A 45 -4.01 -12.64 -4.57
C SER A 45 -3.21 -11.92 -3.48
N MET A 46 -3.23 -12.48 -2.27
CA MET A 46 -2.54 -11.93 -1.09
C MET A 46 -1.78 -13.04 -0.37
N GLU A 47 -0.62 -12.71 0.16
CA GLU A 47 0.15 -13.60 1.02
C GLU A 47 -0.17 -13.30 2.48
N ILE A 48 -0.38 -14.36 3.26
CA ILE A 48 -0.61 -14.26 4.71
C ILE A 48 0.71 -14.55 5.43
N PRO A 49 1.30 -13.54 6.12
CA PRO A 49 2.57 -13.70 6.83
C PRO A 49 2.39 -14.30 8.22
N SER A 50 3.47 -14.90 8.73
CA SER A 50 3.52 -15.38 10.10
C SER A 50 3.66 -14.23 11.09
N SER A 51 2.83 -14.22 12.12
CA SER A 51 2.94 -13.23 13.21
C SER A 51 4.11 -13.52 14.18
N HIS A 52 4.68 -14.72 14.15
CA HIS A 52 5.75 -15.14 15.07
C HIS A 52 6.78 -16.02 14.35
N ALA A 53 8.01 -16.00 14.86
CA ALA A 53 9.03 -16.95 14.45
C ALA A 53 8.88 -18.26 15.25
N GLY A 54 9.04 -19.40 14.59
CA GLY A 54 8.91 -20.70 15.24
C GLY A 54 9.03 -21.86 14.26
N VAL A 55 8.73 -23.06 14.71
CA VAL A 55 8.68 -24.26 13.87
C VAL A 55 7.22 -24.65 13.66
N VAL A 56 6.84 -24.86 12.41
CA VAL A 56 5.47 -25.29 12.04
C VAL A 56 5.22 -26.69 12.60
N LYS A 57 4.28 -26.80 13.52
CA LYS A 57 3.92 -28.10 14.14
C LYS A 57 2.85 -28.81 13.34
N GLU A 58 1.81 -28.12 12.96
CA GLU A 58 0.69 -28.68 12.24
C GLU A 58 0.02 -27.63 11.36
N LEU A 59 -0.29 -28.00 10.13
CA LEU A 59 -1.14 -27.23 9.21
C LEU A 59 -2.61 -27.64 9.42
N LYS A 60 -3.49 -26.64 9.55
CA LYS A 60 -4.93 -26.85 9.76
C LYS A 60 -5.77 -26.54 8.53
N VAL A 61 -5.11 -26.14 7.43
CA VAL A 61 -5.74 -25.79 6.15
C VAL A 61 -5.07 -26.53 5.00
N ALA A 62 -5.81 -26.75 3.94
CA ALA A 62 -5.36 -27.39 2.71
C ALA A 62 -5.52 -26.47 1.50
N LEU A 63 -4.84 -26.82 0.41
CA LEU A 63 -4.94 -26.13 -0.87
C LEU A 63 -6.37 -26.23 -1.41
N GLY A 64 -6.99 -25.09 -1.74
CA GLY A 64 -8.37 -25.02 -2.18
C GLY A 64 -9.40 -24.74 -1.06
N ASP A 65 -8.99 -24.78 0.21
CA ASP A 65 -9.88 -24.43 1.32
C ASP A 65 -10.27 -22.96 1.27
N LYS A 66 -11.50 -22.68 1.69
CA LYS A 66 -11.97 -21.31 1.89
C LYS A 66 -11.74 -20.89 3.33
N VAL A 67 -11.09 -19.74 3.50
CA VAL A 67 -10.77 -19.18 4.81
C VAL A 67 -11.32 -17.77 4.94
N SER A 68 -11.64 -17.38 6.17
CA SER A 68 -12.09 -16.03 6.55
C SER A 68 -11.22 -15.49 7.67
N GLU A 69 -11.37 -14.21 7.98
CA GLU A 69 -10.71 -13.61 9.14
C GLU A 69 -10.88 -14.45 10.41
N GLY A 70 -9.79 -14.67 11.13
CA GLY A 70 -9.77 -15.47 12.35
C GLY A 70 -9.67 -16.99 12.14
N THR A 71 -9.74 -17.51 10.90
CA THR A 71 -9.56 -18.94 10.62
C THR A 71 -8.16 -19.39 11.01
N LEU A 72 -8.03 -20.52 11.73
CA LEU A 72 -6.76 -21.09 12.14
C LEU A 72 -6.03 -21.71 10.95
N ILE A 73 -4.84 -21.19 10.63
CA ILE A 73 -4.01 -21.65 9.51
C ILE A 73 -3.09 -22.81 9.95
N LEU A 74 -2.33 -22.58 11.00
CA LEU A 74 -1.34 -23.53 11.52
C LEU A 74 -1.00 -23.24 12.97
N THR A 75 -0.32 -24.20 13.60
CA THR A 75 0.25 -24.05 14.95
C THR A 75 1.77 -23.96 14.86
N LEU A 76 2.37 -22.97 15.56
CA LEU A 76 3.80 -22.80 15.68
C LEU A 76 4.29 -23.21 17.08
N GLU A 77 5.42 -23.90 17.13
CA GLU A 77 6.17 -24.12 18.35
C GLU A 77 7.25 -23.05 18.48
N VAL A 78 7.14 -22.22 19.53
CA VAL A 78 8.06 -21.09 19.79
C VAL A 78 8.94 -21.42 20.97
N ALA A 79 10.24 -21.30 20.84
CA ALA A 79 11.17 -21.34 21.96
C ALA A 79 10.99 -20.06 22.79
N GLY A 80 10.40 -20.21 23.97
CA GLY A 80 9.82 -19.19 24.83
C GLY A 80 10.44 -17.79 24.81
N ALA A 81 9.59 -16.80 24.52
CA ALA A 81 9.74 -15.40 24.94
C ALA A 81 8.36 -14.72 24.94
N ALA A 82 8.16 -13.82 25.90
CA ALA A 82 6.91 -13.24 26.34
C ALA A 82 6.19 -12.39 25.27
N ALA A 83 4.87 -12.31 25.44
CA ALA A 83 3.95 -11.53 24.63
C ALA A 83 4.34 -10.05 24.55
N GLY A 84 4.41 -9.54 23.32
CA GLY A 84 4.56 -8.14 23.02
C GLY A 84 3.76 -7.82 21.77
N THR A 85 2.72 -7.01 21.92
CA THR A 85 1.91 -6.42 20.86
C THR A 85 2.80 -5.61 19.93
N SER A 86 2.88 -5.94 18.64
CA SER A 86 3.65 -5.14 17.69
C SER A 86 2.82 -4.76 16.47
N THR A 87 2.70 -3.49 16.27
CA THR A 87 2.29 -2.80 15.06
C THR A 87 3.34 -2.97 13.97
N SER A 88 2.87 -3.31 12.78
CA SER A 88 3.63 -3.58 11.57
C SER A 88 4.44 -2.38 11.06
N SER A 89 5.71 -2.62 10.72
CA SER A 89 6.43 -1.83 9.71
C SER A 89 7.43 -2.69 8.96
N VAL A 90 7.29 -2.73 7.65
CA VAL A 90 8.16 -3.41 6.69
C VAL A 90 9.59 -2.84 6.77
N ARG A 91 10.59 -3.70 6.93
CA ARG A 91 12.00 -3.36 6.67
C ARG A 91 12.68 -4.46 5.87
N THR A 92 13.19 -4.05 4.73
CA THR A 92 14.18 -4.74 3.91
C THR A 92 15.47 -5.02 4.68
N ASP A 93 16.16 -6.09 4.29
CA ASP A 93 17.41 -6.58 4.85
C ASP A 93 18.37 -5.48 5.30
N ALA A 94 18.67 -5.44 6.57
CA ALA A 94 19.81 -4.75 7.13
C ALA A 94 20.33 -5.49 8.35
N GLN A 95 21.64 -5.63 8.36
CA GLN A 95 22.55 -6.01 9.41
C GLN A 95 22.04 -5.68 10.82
N PRO A 96 22.28 -6.52 11.86
CA PRO A 96 21.77 -6.25 13.20
C PRO A 96 22.22 -4.85 13.64
N PRO A 97 21.30 -4.02 14.15
CA PRO A 97 21.66 -2.66 14.53
C PRO A 97 22.67 -2.70 15.67
N ALA A 98 23.80 -2.06 15.46
CA ALA A 98 24.58 -1.56 16.57
C ALA A 98 23.63 -0.81 17.50
N ARG A 99 23.77 -1.04 18.80
CA ARG A 99 23.02 -0.39 19.88
C ARG A 99 22.79 1.07 19.50
N ALA A 100 21.54 1.43 19.24
CA ALA A 100 21.18 2.80 18.92
C ALA A 100 21.67 3.69 20.07
N GLU A 101 22.61 4.58 19.76
CA GLU A 101 22.91 5.67 20.64
C GLU A 101 21.65 6.51 20.86
N PRO A 102 21.45 7.12 22.03
CA PRO A 102 20.29 7.96 22.25
C PRO A 102 20.24 9.00 21.14
N VAL A 103 19.17 8.96 20.34
CA VAL A 103 18.94 10.02 19.33
C VAL A 103 18.77 11.29 20.12
N GLU A 104 19.78 12.16 20.05
CA GLU A 104 19.71 13.49 20.63
C GLU A 104 18.43 14.15 20.14
N ALA A 105 17.62 14.66 21.06
CA ALA A 105 16.38 15.34 20.71
C ALA A 105 16.69 16.41 19.66
N PRO A 106 15.89 16.55 18.59
CA PRO A 106 16.19 17.50 17.53
C PRO A 106 16.41 18.88 18.15
N ARG A 107 17.55 19.51 17.80
CA ARG A 107 17.89 20.85 18.28
C ARG A 107 16.75 21.80 17.93
N ALA A 108 16.47 22.72 18.85
CA ALA A 108 15.46 23.76 18.65
C ALA A 108 15.63 24.43 17.28
N ALA A 109 14.50 24.78 16.67
CA ALA A 109 14.46 25.46 15.38
C ALA A 109 15.36 26.70 15.39
N THR A 110 16.16 26.83 14.34
CA THR A 110 17.09 27.97 14.17
C THR A 110 16.46 29.15 13.43
N HIS A 111 15.27 28.93 12.84
CA HIS A 111 14.54 29.98 12.13
C HIS A 111 13.98 31.01 13.09
N THR A 112 14.32 32.29 12.85
CA THR A 112 13.89 33.44 13.67
C THR A 112 12.78 34.26 13.01
N GLY A 113 12.31 33.85 11.82
CA GLY A 113 11.25 34.51 11.08
C GLY A 113 9.84 34.13 11.59
N THR A 114 8.83 34.87 11.12
CA THR A 114 7.43 34.50 11.30
C THR A 114 7.02 33.46 10.29
N ALA A 115 6.28 32.42 10.71
CA ALA A 115 5.71 31.42 9.82
C ALA A 115 4.32 31.87 9.33
N ASP A 116 4.05 31.73 8.03
CA ASP A 116 2.73 31.99 7.45
C ASP A 116 1.71 30.92 7.83
N LEU A 117 2.17 29.67 8.01
CA LEU A 117 1.37 28.53 8.42
C LEU A 117 2.12 27.71 9.46
N GLU A 118 1.41 27.31 10.51
CA GLU A 118 1.88 26.37 11.53
C GLU A 118 1.11 25.05 11.42
N CYS A 119 1.78 23.92 11.57
CA CYS A 119 1.16 22.60 11.52
C CYS A 119 1.87 21.59 12.44
N ASP A 120 1.17 20.52 12.79
CA ASP A 120 1.73 19.39 13.51
C ASP A 120 2.47 18.43 12.55
N MET A 121 2.00 18.35 11.30
CA MET A 121 2.58 17.53 10.25
C MET A 121 2.66 18.30 8.94
N LEU A 122 3.88 18.43 8.43
CA LEU A 122 4.16 18.97 7.11
C LEU A 122 4.59 17.84 6.18
N VAL A 123 3.94 17.74 5.04
CA VAL A 123 4.26 16.76 3.98
C VAL A 123 4.70 17.49 2.74
N LEU A 124 5.89 17.19 2.24
CA LEU A 124 6.43 17.74 1.00
C LEU A 124 6.25 16.74 -0.15
N GLY A 125 5.44 17.13 -1.13
CA GLY A 125 5.10 16.33 -2.30
C GLY A 125 3.82 15.51 -2.12
N ALA A 126 2.92 15.60 -3.11
CA ALA A 126 1.60 14.94 -3.12
C ALA A 126 1.55 13.69 -4.01
N GLY A 127 2.65 12.97 -4.15
CA GLY A 127 2.66 11.63 -4.74
C GLY A 127 1.95 10.61 -3.84
N PRO A 128 1.86 9.31 -4.23
CA PRO A 128 1.13 8.29 -3.47
C PRO A 128 1.53 8.20 -2.00
N GLY A 129 2.82 8.24 -1.69
CA GLY A 129 3.29 8.28 -0.30
C GLY A 129 2.89 9.56 0.44
N GLY A 130 2.99 10.72 -0.24
CA GLY A 130 2.72 12.03 0.37
C GLY A 130 1.24 12.22 0.71
N TYR A 131 0.34 12.05 -0.24
CA TYR A 131 -1.10 12.20 0.09
C TYR A 131 -1.58 11.15 1.09
N SER A 132 -1.03 9.90 1.04
CA SER A 132 -1.38 8.88 2.02
C SER A 132 -0.92 9.26 3.43
N ALA A 133 0.30 9.78 3.58
CA ALA A 133 0.82 10.25 4.86
C ALA A 133 -0.01 11.45 5.39
N ALA A 134 -0.30 12.44 4.51
CA ALA A 134 -1.08 13.60 4.88
C ALA A 134 -2.51 13.23 5.32
N PHE A 135 -3.19 12.33 4.59
CA PHE A 135 -4.53 11.91 4.95
C PHE A 135 -4.54 11.12 6.25
N ARG A 136 -3.56 10.22 6.45
CA ARG A 136 -3.46 9.48 7.70
C ARG A 136 -3.17 10.39 8.89
N ALA A 137 -2.29 11.36 8.75
CA ALA A 137 -2.01 12.35 9.80
C ALA A 137 -3.27 13.14 10.17
N ALA A 138 -4.02 13.60 9.16
CA ALA A 138 -5.29 14.31 9.38
C ALA A 138 -6.36 13.42 10.05
N ASP A 139 -6.47 12.13 9.64
CA ASP A 139 -7.39 11.16 10.26
C ASP A 139 -7.03 10.89 11.73
N LEU A 140 -5.76 11.07 12.12
CA LEU A 140 -5.29 11.00 13.50
C LEU A 140 -5.49 12.31 14.29
N GLY A 141 -6.07 13.34 13.67
CA GLY A 141 -6.39 14.62 14.28
C GLY A 141 -5.27 15.66 14.24
N LEU A 142 -4.18 15.41 13.51
CA LEU A 142 -3.08 16.35 13.35
C LEU A 142 -3.45 17.48 12.38
N LYS A 143 -3.07 18.71 12.71
CA LYS A 143 -3.13 19.84 11.79
C LYS A 143 -2.09 19.63 10.68
N THR A 144 -2.55 19.29 9.48
CA THR A 144 -1.69 18.80 8.40
C THR A 144 -1.62 19.80 7.26
N VAL A 145 -0.39 20.08 6.80
CA VAL A 145 -0.09 20.86 5.59
C VAL A 145 0.59 19.94 4.57
N LEU A 146 0.08 19.96 3.33
CA LEU A 146 0.64 19.23 2.19
C LEU A 146 1.10 20.23 1.13
N VAL A 147 2.40 20.25 0.85
CA VAL A 147 3.01 21.15 -0.14
C VAL A 147 3.24 20.37 -1.44
N GLU A 148 2.74 20.88 -2.57
CA GLU A 148 2.90 20.27 -3.88
C GLU A 148 3.22 21.33 -4.93
N ARG A 149 4.26 21.11 -5.74
CA ARG A 149 4.68 22.05 -6.79
C ARG A 149 3.74 22.09 -7.99
N TYR A 150 3.05 21.00 -8.26
CA TYR A 150 2.11 20.91 -9.38
C TYR A 150 0.68 21.30 -8.96
N PRO A 151 -0.18 21.71 -9.91
CA PRO A 151 -1.54 22.12 -9.57
C PRO A 151 -2.47 20.98 -9.19
N THR A 152 -2.05 19.72 -9.38
CA THR A 152 -2.85 18.53 -9.09
C THR A 152 -2.11 17.59 -8.16
N LEU A 153 -2.85 17.01 -7.21
CA LEU A 153 -2.34 15.95 -6.35
C LEU A 153 -2.17 14.65 -7.13
N GLY A 154 -1.44 13.69 -6.55
CA GLY A 154 -1.25 12.36 -7.12
C GLY A 154 0.15 12.10 -7.69
N GLY A 155 0.98 13.15 -7.82
CA GLY A 155 2.34 13.05 -8.30
C GLY A 155 2.47 12.42 -9.70
N VAL A 156 3.65 11.89 -10.00
CA VAL A 156 3.94 11.22 -11.27
C VAL A 156 3.01 10.04 -11.51
N CYS A 157 2.73 9.25 -10.48
CA CYS A 157 1.92 8.02 -10.61
C CYS A 157 0.53 8.30 -11.23
N LEU A 158 -0.23 9.26 -10.68
CA LEU A 158 -1.57 9.53 -11.17
C LEU A 158 -1.60 10.37 -12.44
N ASN A 159 -0.69 11.32 -12.56
CA ASN A 159 -0.76 12.32 -13.63
C ASN A 159 -0.09 11.86 -14.94
N VAL A 160 1.06 11.18 -14.87
CA VAL A 160 1.86 10.87 -16.06
C VAL A 160 2.43 9.44 -16.10
N GLY A 161 2.23 8.65 -15.05
CA GLY A 161 2.83 7.32 -14.89
C GLY A 161 1.80 6.19 -14.86
N CYS A 162 1.60 5.59 -13.68
CA CYS A 162 0.86 4.35 -13.50
C CYS A 162 -0.58 4.40 -14.03
N ILE A 163 -1.30 5.47 -13.76
CA ILE A 163 -2.71 5.56 -14.12
C ILE A 163 -2.92 5.75 -15.63
N PRO A 164 -2.27 6.73 -16.29
CA PRO A 164 -2.41 6.86 -17.74
C PRO A 164 -1.90 5.62 -18.50
N SER A 165 -0.81 4.99 -18.07
CA SER A 165 -0.31 3.78 -18.71
C SER A 165 -1.28 2.61 -18.55
N LYS A 166 -1.81 2.36 -17.34
CA LYS A 166 -2.80 1.30 -17.13
C LYS A 166 -4.10 1.52 -17.91
N ALA A 167 -4.56 2.77 -18.02
CA ALA A 167 -5.74 3.09 -18.81
C ALA A 167 -5.55 2.73 -20.29
N LEU A 168 -4.38 2.99 -20.85
CA LEU A 168 -4.05 2.64 -22.25
C LEU A 168 -3.78 1.15 -22.42
N LEU A 169 -3.03 0.52 -21.51
CA LEU A 169 -2.73 -0.90 -21.55
C LEU A 169 -3.99 -1.76 -21.45
N HIS A 170 -4.98 -1.33 -20.68
CA HIS A 170 -6.26 -2.04 -20.62
C HIS A 170 -6.94 -2.08 -22.00
N VAL A 171 -6.95 -0.98 -22.74
CA VAL A 171 -7.52 -0.96 -24.10
C VAL A 171 -6.73 -1.88 -25.03
N ALA A 172 -5.38 -1.86 -24.96
CA ALA A 172 -4.54 -2.74 -25.74
C ALA A 172 -4.79 -4.22 -25.40
N ALA A 173 -4.91 -4.57 -24.13
CA ALA A 173 -5.19 -5.93 -23.68
C ALA A 173 -6.53 -6.46 -24.23
N VAL A 174 -7.59 -5.64 -24.22
CA VAL A 174 -8.89 -6.01 -24.80
C VAL A 174 -8.77 -6.25 -26.32
N MET A 175 -8.00 -5.43 -27.02
CA MET A 175 -7.77 -5.62 -28.46
C MET A 175 -7.00 -6.91 -28.76
N ASP A 176 -6.03 -7.27 -27.92
CA ASP A 176 -5.29 -8.52 -28.06
C ASP A 176 -6.16 -9.74 -27.69
N GLU A 177 -6.98 -9.64 -26.64
CA GLU A 177 -7.91 -10.69 -26.24
C GLU A 177 -8.90 -11.00 -27.38
N VAL A 178 -9.46 -9.99 -28.03
CA VAL A 178 -10.37 -10.16 -29.17
C VAL A 178 -9.73 -10.97 -30.31
N LYS A 179 -8.43 -10.80 -30.58
CA LYS A 179 -7.71 -11.60 -31.60
C LYS A 179 -7.67 -13.08 -31.25
N HIS A 180 -7.54 -13.44 -29.98
CA HIS A 180 -7.50 -14.83 -29.55
C HIS A 180 -8.84 -15.57 -29.74
N PHE A 181 -9.96 -14.85 -29.86
CA PHE A 181 -11.28 -15.44 -30.11
C PHE A 181 -11.39 -16.12 -31.47
N GLU A 182 -10.54 -15.77 -32.42
CA GLU A 182 -10.50 -16.44 -33.74
C GLU A 182 -10.24 -17.94 -33.60
N ALA A 183 -9.37 -18.34 -32.68
CA ALA A 183 -9.11 -19.74 -32.38
C ALA A 183 -10.32 -20.49 -31.81
N LEU A 184 -11.29 -19.75 -31.27
CA LEU A 184 -12.55 -20.26 -30.70
C LEU A 184 -13.70 -20.25 -31.76
N GLY A 185 -13.41 -19.84 -32.98
CA GLY A 185 -14.39 -19.75 -34.05
C GLY A 185 -15.18 -18.44 -34.09
N VAL A 186 -14.75 -17.41 -33.37
CA VAL A 186 -15.36 -16.08 -33.38
C VAL A 186 -14.41 -15.07 -34.00
N SER A 187 -14.77 -14.51 -35.14
CA SER A 187 -13.96 -13.49 -35.82
C SER A 187 -14.54 -12.11 -35.66
N PHE A 188 -13.67 -11.15 -35.44
CA PHE A 188 -14.00 -9.71 -35.35
C PHE A 188 -13.31 -8.98 -36.53
N ALA A 189 -13.93 -7.86 -36.96
CA ALA A 189 -13.28 -6.98 -37.91
C ALA A 189 -12.07 -6.28 -37.25
N GLU A 190 -11.11 -5.86 -38.08
CA GLU A 190 -9.96 -5.08 -37.64
C GLU A 190 -10.43 -3.82 -36.89
N PRO A 191 -9.85 -3.52 -35.71
CA PRO A 191 -10.28 -2.39 -34.90
C PRO A 191 -9.89 -1.06 -35.54
N VAL A 192 -10.84 -0.12 -35.59
CA VAL A 192 -10.58 1.28 -35.96
C VAL A 192 -10.31 2.09 -34.70
N VAL A 193 -9.10 2.59 -34.54
CA VAL A 193 -8.66 3.33 -33.35
C VAL A 193 -8.78 4.84 -33.58
N ASP A 194 -9.66 5.49 -32.80
CA ASP A 194 -9.74 6.95 -32.70
C ASP A 194 -8.83 7.44 -31.55
N LEU A 195 -7.66 7.95 -31.91
CA LEU A 195 -6.66 8.45 -30.94
C LEU A 195 -7.18 9.64 -30.13
N GLY A 196 -8.08 10.47 -30.69
CA GLY A 196 -8.70 11.59 -29.97
C GLY A 196 -9.57 11.12 -28.82
N LYS A 197 -10.44 10.13 -29.08
CA LYS A 197 -11.29 9.52 -28.06
C LYS A 197 -10.47 8.74 -27.02
N LEU A 198 -9.42 8.03 -27.45
CA LEU A 198 -8.54 7.31 -26.55
C LEU A 198 -7.81 8.25 -25.59
N LYS A 199 -7.28 9.36 -26.11
CA LYS A 199 -6.69 10.43 -25.29
C LYS A 199 -7.69 11.00 -24.30
N ALA A 200 -8.90 11.34 -24.76
CA ALA A 200 -9.95 11.88 -23.90
C ALA A 200 -10.36 10.89 -22.79
N HIS A 201 -10.44 9.61 -23.09
CA HIS A 201 -10.67 8.56 -22.10
C HIS A 201 -9.57 8.55 -21.02
N LYS A 202 -8.30 8.54 -21.42
CA LYS A 202 -7.16 8.60 -20.51
C LYS A 202 -7.24 9.85 -19.59
N GLU A 203 -7.46 11.04 -20.16
CA GLU A 203 -7.57 12.27 -19.39
C GLU A 203 -8.77 12.26 -18.42
N LYS A 204 -9.89 11.66 -18.81
CA LYS A 204 -11.05 11.49 -17.93
C LYS A 204 -10.72 10.60 -16.72
N VAL A 205 -9.97 9.51 -16.92
CA VAL A 205 -9.55 8.63 -15.82
C VAL A 205 -8.64 9.39 -14.85
N ILE A 206 -7.63 10.12 -15.37
CA ILE A 206 -6.72 10.92 -14.56
C ILE A 206 -7.51 11.96 -13.75
N GLY A 207 -8.37 12.74 -14.43
CA GLY A 207 -9.15 13.80 -13.80
C GLY A 207 -10.10 13.30 -12.72
N LYS A 208 -10.69 12.11 -12.89
CA LYS A 208 -11.54 11.49 -11.86
C LYS A 208 -10.74 11.17 -10.60
N LEU A 209 -9.54 10.61 -10.74
CA LEU A 209 -8.72 10.20 -9.59
C LEU A 209 -8.08 11.41 -8.90
N THR A 210 -7.51 12.34 -9.64
CA THR A 210 -6.89 13.55 -9.06
C THR A 210 -7.93 14.45 -8.39
N GLY A 211 -9.13 14.57 -9.00
CA GLY A 211 -10.27 15.26 -8.40
C GLY A 211 -10.76 14.60 -7.11
N GLY A 212 -10.75 13.26 -7.08
CA GLY A 212 -11.04 12.48 -5.86
C GLY A 212 -10.04 12.79 -4.73
N LEU A 213 -8.74 12.86 -5.03
CA LEU A 213 -7.73 13.24 -4.04
C LEU A 213 -7.94 14.65 -3.49
N ALA A 214 -8.25 15.61 -4.36
CA ALA A 214 -8.54 16.99 -3.93
C ALA A 214 -9.78 17.05 -3.01
N ALA A 215 -10.83 16.30 -3.34
CA ALA A 215 -12.01 16.19 -2.48
C ALA A 215 -11.69 15.55 -1.12
N MET A 216 -10.89 14.48 -1.11
CA MET A 216 -10.45 13.82 0.12
C MET A 216 -9.58 14.71 1.00
N ALA A 217 -8.67 15.50 0.43
CA ALA A 217 -7.88 16.48 1.16
C ALA A 217 -8.78 17.52 1.85
N LYS A 218 -9.78 18.04 1.11
CA LYS A 218 -10.76 19.00 1.65
C LYS A 218 -11.60 18.41 2.77
N MET A 219 -12.12 17.19 2.62
CA MET A 219 -12.91 16.52 3.66
C MET A 219 -12.12 16.34 4.96
N ARG A 220 -10.82 16.01 4.85
CA ARG A 220 -9.92 15.82 5.99
C ARG A 220 -9.32 17.11 6.52
N LYS A 221 -9.69 18.26 5.95
CA LYS A 221 -9.16 19.57 6.33
C LYS A 221 -7.62 19.66 6.20
N VAL A 222 -7.04 18.90 5.27
CA VAL A 222 -5.62 19.04 4.92
C VAL A 222 -5.46 20.36 4.15
N THR A 223 -4.58 21.23 4.65
CA THR A 223 -4.23 22.45 3.96
C THR A 223 -3.26 22.14 2.83
N VAL A 224 -3.70 22.34 1.59
CA VAL A 224 -2.85 22.12 0.41
C VAL A 224 -2.25 23.45 -0.03
N VAL A 225 -0.92 23.51 -0.09
CA VAL A 225 -0.16 24.68 -0.56
C VAL A 225 0.51 24.31 -1.88
N GLN A 226 0.24 25.08 -2.92
CA GLN A 226 0.93 24.93 -4.19
C GLN A 226 2.22 25.74 -4.19
N GLY A 227 3.35 25.06 -4.35
CA GLY A 227 4.66 25.69 -4.40
C GLY A 227 5.79 24.68 -4.34
N THR A 228 6.98 25.15 -4.66
CA THR A 228 8.22 24.37 -4.49
C THR A 228 8.75 24.65 -3.09
N GLY A 229 8.78 23.61 -2.26
CA GLY A 229 9.28 23.71 -0.89
C GLY A 229 10.76 23.38 -0.79
N GLU A 230 11.48 24.12 0.04
CA GLU A 230 12.87 23.90 0.39
C GLU A 230 13.01 23.96 1.93
N PHE A 231 13.69 22.99 2.51
CA PHE A 231 13.91 22.99 3.96
C PHE A 231 14.88 24.10 4.36
N ALA A 232 14.43 25.01 5.20
CA ALA A 232 15.27 26.04 5.82
C ALA A 232 16.00 25.48 7.03
N ASP A 233 15.33 24.63 7.80
CA ASP A 233 15.86 23.85 8.92
C ASP A 233 14.97 22.61 9.17
N PRO A 234 15.24 21.77 10.20
CA PRO A 234 14.45 20.57 10.47
C PRO A 234 12.95 20.80 10.73
N PHE A 235 12.53 22.04 11.02
CA PHE A 235 11.16 22.38 11.40
C PHE A 235 10.50 23.39 10.46
N HIS A 236 11.27 23.98 9.51
CA HIS A 236 10.75 25.02 8.63
C HIS A 236 10.97 24.67 7.15
N LEU A 237 9.90 24.82 6.40
CA LEU A 237 9.89 24.78 4.93
C LEU A 237 9.60 26.18 4.39
N LYS A 238 10.35 26.58 3.38
CA LYS A 238 10.17 27.85 2.67
C LYS A 238 9.79 27.57 1.20
#